data_e546b27dbf9e5fddca74c468689abd31
#
_entry.id   e546b27dbf9e5fddca74c468689abd31
#
_cell.length_a   1.000
_cell.length_b   1.000
_cell.length_c   1.000
_cell.angle_alpha   90.00
_cell.angle_beta   90.00
_cell.angle_gamma   90.00
#
_symmetry.space_group_name_H-M   'P 1'
#
loop_
_entity.id
_entity.type
_entity.pdbx_description
1 polymer ?
#
loop_
_entity_poly.entity_id
_entity_poly.type
_entity_poly.pdbx_seq_one_letter_code
_entity_poly.pdbx_strand_id
1 'polypeptide(L)'
;MVRTALLALAVTTAGAVPAWQDTVLIASGPGEKGPWRQNASRYDYVDDGTVAFAPGRGLYLSWVDQKSRDVWLRRLANDGRLGAPLNVARSPATFSWAPRIAVDPRRPRQVYLLWQEIIFSGGSHGGDILFARSGDGGASFGAPLNLSRSRGGDGKGRLDRRTWSNGSLDLAVGADGSVLAAWTDYEGALWTARSTNGGLTFTQARRIGGDARRPARAPALAAGPGRTVYLAWTVGEDPAAGDPAAGDPAAGIRVARSVDGGAGFDAPQLVAQGQGARDAPRLALDGAGRLHLAWAERAGPGAPSAIRYAVAPPGGRFGAARTLSPQRPDGGAAYPALAGDGGALLCVVWENLGADGRAVSLGMTVSRDGGRSFSEAAMVPGSAAPPGGNNGSQQGLLGKKLAVDRDGRIAVVNSSLVAGEGSWVWLMRGQLAAIR
;
A
#
# COMPACT_ATOMS: atom_id res chain seq x y z
N MET A 1 -17.02 -59.76 9.65
CA MET A 1 -16.55 -58.60 8.89
C MET A 1 -17.06 -57.37 9.60
N VAL A 2 -16.24 -56.75 10.42
CA VAL A 2 -16.58 -55.51 11.14
C VAL A 2 -16.06 -54.34 10.30
N ARG A 3 -16.96 -53.50 9.79
CA ARG A 3 -16.61 -52.27 9.10
C ARG A 3 -16.38 -51.15 10.15
N THR A 4 -15.14 -50.77 10.35
CA THR A 4 -14.78 -49.64 11.14
C THR A 4 -15.03 -48.37 10.31
N ALA A 5 -16.03 -47.59 10.68
CA ALA A 5 -16.28 -46.27 10.09
C ALA A 5 -15.30 -45.26 10.72
N LEU A 6 -14.36 -44.75 9.93
CA LEU A 6 -13.59 -43.59 10.33
C LEU A 6 -14.49 -42.33 10.27
N LEU A 7 -14.87 -41.84 11.42
CA LEU A 7 -15.48 -40.51 11.55
C LEU A 7 -14.35 -39.46 11.34
N ALA A 8 -14.33 -38.81 10.17
CA ALA A 8 -13.52 -37.65 9.97
C ALA A 8 -14.14 -36.50 10.78
N LEU A 9 -13.55 -36.15 11.92
CA LEU A 9 -13.87 -34.92 12.64
C LEU A 9 -13.43 -33.74 11.73
N ALA A 10 -14.39 -33.11 11.08
CA ALA A 10 -14.19 -31.79 10.48
C ALA A 10 -14.00 -30.79 11.64
N VAL A 11 -12.75 -30.49 11.97
CA VAL A 11 -12.44 -29.37 12.83
C VAL A 11 -12.79 -28.11 12.02
N THR A 12 -14.00 -27.62 12.18
CA THR A 12 -14.36 -26.27 11.79
C THR A 12 -13.54 -25.35 12.68
N THR A 13 -12.40 -24.92 12.20
CA THR A 13 -11.70 -23.77 12.77
C THR A 13 -12.65 -22.60 12.60
N ALA A 14 -13.41 -22.28 13.65
CA ALA A 14 -14.17 -21.02 13.73
C ALA A 14 -13.17 -19.93 13.42
N GLY A 15 -13.28 -19.36 12.22
CA GLY A 15 -12.38 -18.34 11.71
C GLY A 15 -12.32 -17.22 12.72
N ALA A 16 -11.16 -16.91 13.24
CA ALA A 16 -11.02 -15.91 14.24
C ALA A 16 -11.33 -14.56 13.62
N VAL A 17 -12.54 -14.12 13.82
CA VAL A 17 -12.94 -12.73 13.58
C VAL A 17 -12.20 -11.88 14.60
N PRO A 18 -11.49 -10.81 14.17
CA PRO A 18 -10.86 -9.91 15.12
C PRO A 18 -11.88 -9.29 16.06
N ALA A 19 -11.54 -9.16 17.36
CA ALA A 19 -12.29 -8.29 18.26
C ALA A 19 -11.95 -6.85 17.92
N TRP A 20 -12.92 -6.09 17.42
CA TRP A 20 -12.74 -4.70 17.04
C TRP A 20 -13.01 -3.75 18.18
N GLN A 21 -12.25 -2.66 18.23
CA GLN A 21 -12.41 -1.54 19.15
C GLN A 21 -13.11 -0.39 18.43
N ASP A 22 -13.51 0.63 19.18
CA ASP A 22 -14.08 1.85 18.62
C ASP A 22 -13.11 2.50 17.63
N THR A 23 -13.67 3.03 16.56
CA THR A 23 -12.95 3.76 15.52
C THR A 23 -12.36 5.05 16.09
N VAL A 24 -11.12 5.35 15.74
CA VAL A 24 -10.43 6.57 16.20
C VAL A 24 -10.31 7.55 15.05
N LEU A 25 -10.82 8.77 15.24
CA LEU A 25 -10.61 9.87 14.30
C LEU A 25 -9.17 10.39 14.41
N ILE A 26 -8.43 10.34 13.30
CA ILE A 26 -7.04 10.77 13.23
C ILE A 26 -6.92 12.21 12.75
N ALA A 27 -7.66 12.56 11.71
CA ALA A 27 -7.70 13.90 11.13
C ALA A 27 -9.05 14.17 10.49
N SER A 28 -9.44 15.45 10.41
CA SER A 28 -10.65 15.89 9.72
C SER A 28 -10.43 17.24 9.05
N GLY A 29 -11.21 17.50 8.01
CA GLY A 29 -11.27 18.75 7.28
C GLY A 29 -12.68 19.01 6.74
N PRO A 30 -12.99 20.20 6.22
CA PRO A 30 -14.32 20.58 5.76
C PRO A 30 -14.77 19.87 4.46
N GLY A 31 -13.89 19.11 3.81
CA GLY A 31 -14.25 18.35 2.60
C GLY A 31 -14.35 19.19 1.33
N GLU A 32 -13.77 20.37 1.31
CA GLU A 32 -13.80 21.25 0.14
C GLU A 32 -12.84 20.76 -0.94
N LYS A 33 -13.40 20.35 -2.08
CA LYS A 33 -12.66 19.91 -3.27
C LYS A 33 -13.06 20.80 -4.46
N GLY A 34 -12.36 21.92 -4.59
CA GLY A 34 -12.53 22.83 -5.72
C GLY A 34 -12.10 22.20 -7.05
N PRO A 35 -12.35 22.90 -8.18
CA PRO A 35 -11.92 22.43 -9.48
C PRO A 35 -10.39 22.36 -9.56
N TRP A 36 -9.90 21.39 -10.34
CA TRP A 36 -8.48 21.28 -10.63
C TRP A 36 -7.96 22.46 -11.43
N ARG A 37 -7.02 23.22 -10.86
CA ARG A 37 -6.37 24.41 -11.46
C ARG A 37 -4.86 24.36 -11.30
N GLN A 38 -4.27 23.16 -11.36
CA GLN A 38 -2.84 22.97 -11.12
C GLN A 38 -2.41 23.56 -9.76
N ASN A 39 -1.31 24.31 -9.69
CA ASN A 39 -0.83 24.95 -8.46
C ASN A 39 -1.82 25.95 -7.83
N ALA A 40 -2.76 26.46 -8.61
CA ALA A 40 -3.82 27.35 -8.14
C ALA A 40 -5.06 26.60 -7.64
N SER A 41 -5.05 25.26 -7.62
CA SER A 41 -6.12 24.45 -7.03
C SER A 41 -6.26 24.77 -5.55
N ARG A 42 -7.50 24.87 -5.09
CA ARG A 42 -7.83 25.12 -3.68
C ARG A 42 -8.58 23.92 -3.16
N TYR A 43 -7.96 23.24 -2.22
CA TYR A 43 -8.51 22.06 -1.56
C TYR A 43 -8.42 22.28 -0.06
N ASP A 44 -9.42 21.83 0.68
CA ASP A 44 -9.43 21.78 2.14
C ASP A 44 -10.03 20.44 2.56
N TYR A 45 -9.23 19.37 2.46
CA TYR A 45 -9.60 18.03 2.88
C TYR A 45 -8.37 17.25 3.33
N VAL A 46 -8.59 16.20 4.14
CA VAL A 46 -7.56 15.24 4.57
C VAL A 46 -7.73 13.93 3.82
N ASP A 47 -6.61 13.24 3.49
CA ASP A 47 -6.62 12.03 2.69
C ASP A 47 -5.36 11.17 2.86
N ASP A 48 -5.27 10.06 2.10
CA ASP A 48 -4.09 9.20 1.93
C ASP A 48 -3.49 8.67 3.24
N GLY A 49 -4.35 8.19 4.14
CA GLY A 49 -3.93 7.60 5.40
C GLY A 49 -2.98 6.40 5.23
N THR A 50 -1.91 6.36 6.02
CA THR A 50 -0.99 5.22 6.13
C THR A 50 -0.65 4.92 7.57
N VAL A 51 -0.35 3.64 7.91
CA VAL A 51 -0.15 3.18 9.28
C VAL A 51 1.03 2.23 9.41
N ALA A 52 1.75 2.30 10.54
CA ALA A 52 2.77 1.33 10.92
C ALA A 52 2.79 1.11 12.42
N PHE A 53 2.99 -0.14 12.86
CA PHE A 53 3.33 -0.45 14.25
C PHE A 53 4.79 -0.12 14.56
N ALA A 54 5.00 0.39 15.78
CA ALA A 54 6.33 0.54 16.35
C ALA A 54 6.46 -0.36 17.58
N PRO A 55 7.35 -1.36 17.56
CA PRO A 55 7.52 -2.28 18.68
C PRO A 55 7.66 -1.54 20.01
N GLY A 56 6.80 -1.88 21.00
CA GLY A 56 6.77 -1.26 22.31
C GLY A 56 6.33 0.21 22.37
N ARG A 57 5.95 0.84 21.26
CA ARG A 57 5.66 2.28 21.18
C ARG A 57 4.28 2.65 20.66
N GLY A 58 3.49 1.70 20.19
CA GLY A 58 2.16 1.91 19.62
C GLY A 58 2.14 2.03 18.10
N LEU A 59 1.31 2.91 17.57
CA LEU A 59 1.10 3.13 16.15
C LEU A 59 1.59 4.50 15.73
N TYR A 60 2.12 4.57 14.53
CA TYR A 60 2.28 5.82 13.77
C TYR A 60 1.30 5.85 12.63
N LEU A 61 0.68 7.01 12.44
CA LEU A 61 -0.27 7.28 11.37
C LEU A 61 0.18 8.55 10.66
N SER A 62 0.19 8.49 9.33
CA SER A 62 0.51 9.65 8.51
C SER A 62 -0.59 9.84 7.46
N TRP A 63 -0.83 11.07 7.08
CA TRP A 63 -1.84 11.46 6.09
C TRP A 63 -1.41 12.74 5.38
N VAL A 64 -2.14 13.12 4.35
CA VAL A 64 -2.00 14.42 3.70
C VAL A 64 -3.13 15.35 4.13
N ASP A 65 -2.80 16.61 4.34
CA ASP A 65 -3.73 17.72 4.53
C ASP A 65 -3.59 18.65 3.34
N GLN A 66 -4.63 18.73 2.52
CA GLN A 66 -4.58 19.45 1.26
C GLN A 66 -4.71 20.98 1.43
N LYS A 67 -5.16 21.45 2.59
CA LYS A 67 -5.14 22.88 2.92
C LYS A 67 -3.72 23.38 3.12
N SER A 68 -2.95 22.70 3.94
CA SER A 68 -1.51 23.00 4.14
C SER A 68 -0.65 22.43 3.01
N ARG A 69 -1.15 21.51 2.20
CA ARG A 69 -0.47 20.75 1.14
C ARG A 69 0.66 19.86 1.65
N ASP A 70 0.61 19.45 2.91
CA ASP A 70 1.69 18.81 3.63
C ASP A 70 1.34 17.38 4.06
N VAL A 71 2.40 16.63 4.38
CA VAL A 71 2.33 15.35 5.08
C VAL A 71 2.38 15.58 6.58
N TRP A 72 1.42 15.01 7.27
CA TRP A 72 1.29 15.06 8.72
C TRP A 72 1.49 13.69 9.34
N LEU A 73 1.89 13.67 10.60
CA LEU A 73 2.07 12.47 11.42
C LEU A 73 1.39 12.62 12.77
N ARG A 74 0.81 11.53 13.27
CA ARG A 74 0.41 11.36 14.66
C ARG A 74 0.89 10.02 15.20
N ARG A 75 1.10 9.95 16.48
CA ARG A 75 1.34 8.71 17.22
C ARG A 75 0.15 8.39 18.10
N LEU A 76 -0.33 7.15 18.04
CA LEU A 76 -1.24 6.55 19.01
C LEU A 76 -0.42 5.68 19.96
N ALA A 77 -0.31 6.07 21.21
CA ALA A 77 0.42 5.33 22.23
C ALA A 77 -0.30 4.02 22.61
N ASN A 78 0.40 3.09 23.27
CA ASN A 78 -0.21 1.82 23.68
C ASN A 78 -1.34 1.99 24.73
N ASP A 79 -1.35 3.09 25.47
CA ASP A 79 -2.40 3.47 26.42
C ASP A 79 -3.64 4.08 25.72
N GLY A 80 -3.65 4.16 24.38
CA GLY A 80 -4.74 4.73 23.59
C GLY A 80 -4.67 6.24 23.43
N ARG A 81 -3.69 6.93 24.02
CA ARG A 81 -3.55 8.38 23.90
C ARG A 81 -3.04 8.77 22.51
N LEU A 82 -3.83 9.59 21.82
CA LEU A 82 -3.47 10.17 20.51
C LEU A 82 -2.63 11.43 20.73
N GLY A 83 -1.40 11.43 20.19
CA GLY A 83 -0.48 12.57 20.26
C GLY A 83 -0.93 13.77 19.42
N ALA A 84 -0.29 14.91 19.60
CA ALA A 84 -0.49 16.08 18.74
C ALA A 84 -0.04 15.78 17.32
N PRO A 85 -0.66 16.38 16.29
CA PRO A 85 -0.22 16.26 14.91
C PRO A 85 1.10 17.01 14.70
N LEU A 86 1.99 16.42 13.90
CA LEU A 86 3.27 17.00 13.51
C LEU A 86 3.30 17.17 11.98
N ASN A 87 3.54 18.38 11.48
CA ASN A 87 3.80 18.62 10.08
C ASN A 87 5.22 18.15 9.72
N VAL A 88 5.35 17.19 8.81
CA VAL A 88 6.64 16.60 8.40
C VAL A 88 7.17 17.22 7.12
N ALA A 89 6.32 17.44 6.12
CA ALA A 89 6.77 17.92 4.80
C ALA A 89 7.21 19.36 4.83
N ARG A 90 6.41 20.26 5.42
CA ARG A 90 6.66 21.69 5.50
C ARG A 90 6.89 22.34 4.13
N SER A 91 6.09 21.94 3.15
CA SER A 91 6.25 22.28 1.73
C SER A 91 5.02 22.98 1.16
N PRO A 92 4.59 24.13 1.69
CA PRO A 92 3.29 24.74 1.33
C PRO A 92 3.18 25.20 -0.13
N ALA A 93 4.29 25.23 -0.87
CA ALA A 93 4.30 25.58 -2.29
C ALA A 93 3.96 24.41 -3.22
N THR A 94 3.94 23.18 -2.71
CA THR A 94 3.76 21.94 -3.49
C THR A 94 2.65 21.11 -2.89
N PHE A 95 2.05 20.21 -3.68
CA PHE A 95 1.08 19.26 -3.17
C PHE A 95 1.78 17.95 -2.77
N SER A 96 1.64 17.55 -1.51
CA SER A 96 2.11 16.26 -1.02
C SER A 96 1.05 15.17 -1.20
N TRP A 97 1.47 13.97 -1.59
CA TRP A 97 0.61 12.83 -1.90
C TRP A 97 1.19 11.52 -1.41
N ALA A 98 0.30 10.55 -1.20
CA ALA A 98 0.60 9.13 -1.03
C ALA A 98 1.73 8.83 -0.03
N PRO A 99 1.68 9.32 1.22
CA PRO A 99 2.73 9.04 2.19
C PRO A 99 2.87 7.54 2.46
N ARG A 100 4.11 7.12 2.74
CA ARG A 100 4.45 5.77 3.21
C ARG A 100 5.23 5.90 4.49
N ILE A 101 4.79 5.19 5.51
CA ILE A 101 5.46 5.14 6.80
C ILE A 101 6.11 3.78 7.01
N ALA A 102 7.32 3.77 7.53
CA ALA A 102 8.00 2.57 8.00
C ALA A 102 8.73 2.86 9.31
N VAL A 103 8.84 1.85 10.16
CA VAL A 103 9.56 1.90 11.43
C VAL A 103 10.64 0.83 11.39
N ASP A 104 11.86 1.16 11.83
CA ASP A 104 12.91 0.16 11.98
C ASP A 104 12.54 -0.80 13.13
N PRO A 105 12.31 -2.09 12.85
CA PRO A 105 11.87 -3.03 13.88
C PRO A 105 12.92 -3.28 14.96
N ARG A 106 14.19 -3.01 14.67
CA ARG A 106 15.32 -3.15 15.61
C ARG A 106 15.58 -1.88 16.40
N ARG A 107 15.19 -0.73 15.84
CA ARG A 107 15.37 0.60 16.44
C ARG A 107 14.05 1.38 16.36
N PRO A 108 13.06 1.08 17.22
CA PRO A 108 11.70 1.62 17.12
C PRO A 108 11.60 3.15 17.24
N ARG A 109 12.69 3.83 17.57
CA ARG A 109 12.78 5.30 17.52
C ARG A 109 13.12 5.83 16.13
N GLN A 110 13.57 4.98 15.21
CA GLN A 110 13.80 5.34 13.81
C GLN A 110 12.49 5.19 13.04
N VAL A 111 11.92 6.31 12.64
CA VAL A 111 10.68 6.40 11.87
C VAL A 111 11.01 7.06 10.54
N TYR A 112 10.49 6.51 9.46
CA TYR A 112 10.76 6.95 8.10
C TYR A 112 9.47 7.26 7.39
N LEU A 113 9.46 8.37 6.66
CA LEU A 113 8.38 8.77 5.76
C LEU A 113 8.93 8.96 4.35
N LEU A 114 8.16 8.46 3.38
CA LEU A 114 8.38 8.67 1.95
C LEU A 114 7.08 9.21 1.38
N TRP A 115 7.15 10.24 0.54
CA TRP A 115 5.96 10.80 -0.12
C TRP A 115 6.33 11.40 -1.47
N GLN A 116 5.32 11.72 -2.24
CA GLN A 116 5.47 12.40 -3.50
C GLN A 116 5.04 13.85 -3.34
N GLU A 117 5.81 14.77 -3.91
CA GLU A 117 5.43 16.17 -4.09
C GLU A 117 5.28 16.51 -5.56
N ILE A 118 4.22 17.20 -5.90
CA ILE A 118 3.90 17.58 -7.27
C ILE A 118 3.93 19.10 -7.39
N ILE A 119 4.79 19.58 -8.30
CA ILE A 119 4.83 20.96 -8.74
C ILE A 119 4.36 21.01 -10.20
N PHE A 120 3.39 21.84 -10.46
CA PHE A 120 2.88 22.07 -11.81
C PHE A 120 3.50 23.34 -12.36
N SER A 121 4.53 23.25 -13.15
CA SER A 121 5.20 24.40 -13.75
C SER A 121 5.39 24.21 -15.26
N GLY A 122 5.07 25.24 -16.06
CA GLY A 122 5.49 25.40 -17.44
C GLY A 122 5.13 24.29 -18.40
N GLY A 123 4.09 23.49 -18.12
CA GLY A 123 3.67 22.36 -18.98
C GLY A 123 4.44 21.06 -18.77
N SER A 124 5.43 21.04 -17.88
CA SER A 124 6.02 19.83 -17.32
C SER A 124 5.42 19.58 -15.93
N HIS A 125 4.99 18.36 -15.68
CA HIS A 125 4.42 17.94 -14.41
C HIS A 125 5.33 16.86 -13.84
N GLY A 126 6.18 17.25 -12.91
CA GLY A 126 7.05 16.32 -12.24
C GLY A 126 6.61 16.08 -10.81
N GLY A 127 6.81 14.87 -10.31
CA GLY A 127 6.72 14.55 -8.92
C GLY A 127 8.11 14.31 -8.36
N ASP A 128 8.43 14.99 -7.27
CA ASP A 128 9.62 14.70 -6.49
C ASP A 128 9.30 13.63 -5.47
N ILE A 129 10.24 12.72 -5.23
CA ILE A 129 10.11 11.68 -4.21
C ILE A 129 10.93 12.13 -3.02
N LEU A 130 10.23 12.54 -1.97
CA LEU A 130 10.82 13.06 -0.76
C LEU A 130 10.81 12.02 0.36
N PHE A 131 11.88 12.02 1.12
CA PHE A 131 12.08 11.14 2.25
C PHE A 131 12.50 11.95 3.48
N ALA A 132 11.89 11.67 4.63
CA ALA A 132 12.31 12.21 5.92
C ALA A 132 12.49 11.12 6.97
N ARG A 133 13.40 11.35 7.90
CA ARG A 133 13.66 10.44 9.03
C ARG A 133 13.50 11.14 10.37
N SER A 134 13.02 10.39 11.33
CA SER A 134 13.07 10.72 12.75
C SER A 134 14.01 9.75 13.47
N GLY A 135 14.83 10.24 14.38
CA GLY A 135 15.68 9.46 15.28
C GLY A 135 15.15 9.41 16.72
N ASP A 136 14.10 10.16 17.02
CA ASP A 136 13.57 10.39 18.37
C ASP A 136 12.18 9.77 18.61
N GLY A 137 11.73 8.91 17.69
CA GLY A 137 10.42 8.24 17.77
C GLY A 137 9.29 9.11 17.29
N GLY A 138 9.52 9.88 16.23
CA GLY A 138 8.50 10.70 15.58
C GLY A 138 8.22 12.04 16.30
N ALA A 139 9.03 12.43 17.28
CA ALA A 139 8.89 13.72 17.93
C ALA A 139 9.36 14.87 17.03
N SER A 140 10.38 14.60 16.21
CA SER A 140 10.84 15.51 15.16
C SER A 140 11.33 14.76 13.93
N PHE A 141 11.39 15.46 12.79
CA PHE A 141 11.96 14.94 11.54
C PHE A 141 13.02 15.90 11.02
N GLY A 142 14.09 15.33 10.44
CA GLY A 142 15.09 16.07 9.70
C GLY A 142 14.52 16.67 8.41
N ALA A 143 15.30 17.53 7.76
CA ALA A 143 14.96 18.08 6.46
C ALA A 143 14.74 16.95 5.43
N PRO A 144 13.73 17.05 4.56
CA PRO A 144 13.48 16.05 3.53
C PRO A 144 14.62 15.93 2.53
N LEU A 145 14.92 14.69 2.12
CA LEU A 145 15.84 14.34 1.04
C LEU A 145 15.05 14.07 -0.23
N ASN A 146 15.40 14.73 -1.33
CA ASN A 146 14.83 14.41 -2.65
C ASN A 146 15.56 13.20 -3.25
N LEU A 147 14.95 12.00 -3.18
CA LEU A 147 15.54 10.76 -3.67
C LEU A 147 15.55 10.69 -5.19
N SER A 148 14.61 11.33 -5.83
CA SER A 148 14.50 11.36 -7.28
C SER A 148 15.49 12.31 -7.92
N ARG A 149 16.10 13.22 -7.15
CA ARG A 149 17.04 14.26 -7.62
C ARG A 149 16.51 15.08 -8.78
N SER A 150 15.19 15.15 -8.94
CA SER A 150 14.59 16.08 -9.87
C SER A 150 14.64 17.49 -9.31
N ARG A 151 14.68 18.47 -10.19
CA ARG A 151 14.41 19.85 -9.81
C ARG A 151 12.91 20.04 -9.86
N GLY A 152 12.35 20.70 -8.88
CA GLY A 152 10.91 20.86 -8.76
C GLY A 152 10.24 21.22 -10.08
N GLY A 153 9.35 20.36 -10.55
CA GLY A 153 8.69 20.49 -11.84
C GLY A 153 9.48 20.08 -13.07
N ASP A 154 10.74 19.70 -12.94
CA ASP A 154 11.60 19.31 -14.06
C ASP A 154 11.43 17.83 -14.44
N GLY A 155 10.40 17.55 -15.24
CA GLY A 155 10.55 16.48 -16.21
C GLY A 155 10.52 15.07 -15.71
N LYS A 156 9.57 14.69 -14.83
CA LYS A 156 9.23 13.28 -14.65
C LYS A 156 7.98 12.89 -15.44
N GLY A 157 7.90 13.42 -16.66
CA GLY A 157 6.83 13.22 -17.60
C GLY A 157 5.64 14.16 -17.42
N ARG A 158 4.85 14.28 -18.46
CA ARG A 158 3.62 15.05 -18.44
C ARG A 158 2.55 14.30 -17.67
N LEU A 159 2.04 14.90 -16.63
CA LEU A 159 0.89 14.42 -15.90
C LEU A 159 -0.38 14.69 -16.70
N ASP A 160 -1.00 13.64 -17.19
CA ASP A 160 -2.33 13.67 -17.81
C ASP A 160 -3.22 12.58 -17.19
N ARG A 161 -4.48 12.47 -17.62
CA ARG A 161 -5.40 11.45 -17.09
C ARG A 161 -4.92 10.03 -17.32
N ARG A 162 -4.10 9.77 -18.35
CA ARG A 162 -3.59 8.43 -18.67
C ARG A 162 -2.38 8.08 -17.83
N THR A 163 -1.54 9.06 -17.53
CA THR A 163 -0.28 8.88 -16.80
C THR A 163 -0.43 9.05 -15.29
N TRP A 164 -1.53 9.63 -14.79
CA TRP A 164 -1.75 9.86 -13.35
C TRP A 164 -1.56 8.60 -12.51
N SER A 165 -2.11 7.47 -12.94
CA SER A 165 -2.03 6.20 -12.23
C SER A 165 -0.62 5.57 -12.23
N ASN A 166 0.31 6.09 -13.02
CA ASN A 166 1.69 5.62 -13.03
C ASN A 166 2.47 6.07 -11.79
N GLY A 167 2.14 7.24 -11.22
CA GLY A 167 2.81 7.75 -10.02
C GLY A 167 2.44 6.95 -8.78
N SER A 168 3.38 6.17 -8.25
CA SER A 168 3.20 5.41 -7.01
C SER A 168 4.54 5.10 -6.35
N LEU A 169 4.51 4.74 -5.08
CA LEU A 169 5.73 4.53 -4.30
C LEU A 169 5.53 3.52 -3.16
N ASP A 170 6.62 2.93 -2.68
CA ASP A 170 6.64 2.13 -1.45
C ASP A 170 7.97 2.26 -0.70
N LEU A 171 7.95 1.91 0.58
CA LEU A 171 9.06 2.03 1.52
C LEU A 171 9.15 0.77 2.38
N ALA A 172 10.34 0.20 2.50
CA ALA A 172 10.62 -0.93 3.37
C ALA A 172 11.91 -0.74 4.17
N VAL A 173 11.98 -1.39 5.32
CA VAL A 173 13.19 -1.48 6.16
C VAL A 173 13.63 -2.93 6.23
N GLY A 174 14.88 -3.18 5.84
CA GLY A 174 15.48 -4.49 5.86
C GLY A 174 15.83 -4.97 7.26
N ALA A 175 15.97 -6.29 7.42
CA ALA A 175 16.44 -6.88 8.68
C ALA A 175 17.87 -6.44 9.05
N ASP A 176 18.67 -5.98 8.10
CA ASP A 176 19.99 -5.39 8.30
C ASP A 176 19.94 -3.90 8.70
N GLY A 177 18.74 -3.29 8.73
CA GLY A 177 18.52 -1.87 8.99
C GLY A 177 18.71 -0.99 7.76
N SER A 178 18.87 -1.56 6.58
CA SER A 178 18.82 -0.82 5.32
C SER A 178 17.39 -0.29 5.06
N VAL A 179 17.32 0.88 4.44
CA VAL A 179 16.06 1.50 4.04
C VAL A 179 15.99 1.49 2.53
N LEU A 180 14.93 0.93 1.97
CA LEU A 180 14.72 0.84 0.54
C LEU A 180 13.45 1.60 0.14
N ALA A 181 13.59 2.51 -0.82
CA ALA A 181 12.50 3.21 -1.48
C ALA A 181 12.35 2.69 -2.91
N ALA A 182 11.11 2.49 -3.35
CA ALA A 182 10.76 2.22 -4.74
C ALA A 182 9.68 3.19 -5.20
N TRP A 183 9.75 3.65 -6.43
CA TRP A 183 8.74 4.53 -7.01
C TRP A 183 8.66 4.41 -8.52
N THR A 184 7.55 4.82 -9.06
CA THR A 184 7.37 4.96 -10.50
C THR A 184 7.22 6.44 -10.87
N ASP A 185 7.79 6.82 -11.98
CA ASP A 185 7.53 8.14 -12.55
C ASP A 185 6.33 8.09 -13.50
N TYR A 186 5.87 9.25 -13.94
CA TYR A 186 4.70 9.35 -14.82
C TYR A 186 4.96 8.87 -16.24
N GLU A 187 6.23 8.74 -16.65
CA GLU A 187 6.63 8.10 -17.90
C GLU A 187 6.65 6.57 -17.79
N GLY A 188 6.34 6.04 -16.62
CA GLY A 188 6.19 4.62 -16.37
C GLY A 188 7.49 3.89 -16.03
N ALA A 189 8.58 4.59 -15.79
CA ALA A 189 9.80 3.93 -15.31
C ALA A 189 9.73 3.65 -13.80
N LEU A 190 10.19 2.47 -13.40
CA LEU A 190 10.34 2.02 -12.02
C LEU A 190 11.77 2.26 -11.53
N TRP A 191 11.89 2.91 -10.39
CA TRP A 191 13.14 3.29 -9.76
C TRP A 191 13.25 2.75 -8.35
N THR A 192 14.48 2.53 -7.89
CA THR A 192 14.80 2.22 -6.50
C THR A 192 15.98 3.06 -6.01
N ALA A 193 15.99 3.38 -4.72
CA ALA A 193 17.14 3.94 -4.01
C ALA A 193 17.26 3.29 -2.63
N ARG A 194 18.48 3.14 -2.15
CA ARG A 194 18.80 2.42 -0.92
C ARG A 194 19.67 3.25 0.01
N SER A 195 19.41 3.14 1.30
CA SER A 195 20.27 3.64 2.39
C SER A 195 20.78 2.48 3.23
N THR A 196 22.06 2.49 3.59
CA THR A 196 22.67 1.53 4.53
C THR A 196 23.04 2.16 5.87
N ASN A 197 22.76 3.44 6.04
CA ASN A 197 23.08 4.21 7.24
C ASN A 197 21.84 4.78 7.94
N GLY A 198 20.71 4.05 7.87
CA GLY A 198 19.47 4.43 8.54
C GLY A 198 18.80 5.67 7.95
N GLY A 199 18.85 5.86 6.64
CA GLY A 199 18.19 6.96 5.94
C GLY A 199 18.95 8.29 6.01
N LEU A 200 20.22 8.31 6.44
CA LEU A 200 21.01 9.54 6.41
C LEU A 200 21.40 9.95 5.00
N THR A 201 21.74 8.98 4.17
CA THR A 201 22.04 9.16 2.75
C THR A 201 21.49 7.99 1.94
N PHE A 202 21.22 8.22 0.67
CA PHE A 202 20.76 7.20 -0.28
C PHE A 202 21.73 7.09 -1.46
N THR A 203 21.78 5.89 -2.06
CA THR A 203 22.41 5.70 -3.36
C THR A 203 21.76 6.56 -4.41
N GLN A 204 22.40 6.74 -5.54
CA GLN A 204 21.72 7.25 -6.72
C GLN A 204 20.56 6.31 -7.10
N ALA A 205 19.46 6.90 -7.56
CA ALA A 205 18.31 6.14 -8.04
C ALA A 205 18.71 5.24 -9.22
N ARG A 206 18.28 3.96 -9.14
CA ARG A 206 18.52 2.95 -10.18
C ARG A 206 17.19 2.60 -10.84
N ARG A 207 17.17 2.64 -12.16
CA ARG A 207 16.05 2.16 -12.95
C ARG A 207 15.99 0.62 -12.93
N ILE A 208 14.80 0.08 -12.64
CA ILE A 208 14.53 -1.36 -12.59
C ILE A 208 13.82 -1.83 -13.85
N GLY A 209 12.90 -1.03 -14.38
CA GLY A 209 12.14 -1.37 -15.59
C GLY A 209 11.05 -0.35 -15.90
N GLY A 210 10.17 -0.71 -16.81
CA GLY A 210 9.06 0.14 -17.24
C GLY A 210 9.50 1.25 -18.20
N ASP A 211 8.58 1.74 -19.00
CA ASP A 211 8.71 2.89 -19.92
C ASP A 211 7.33 3.37 -20.35
N ALA A 212 7.27 4.39 -21.23
CA ALA A 212 6.02 4.97 -21.68
C ALA A 212 5.13 4.01 -22.48
N ARG A 213 5.70 2.98 -23.10
CA ARG A 213 4.95 1.95 -23.83
C ARG A 213 4.41 0.87 -22.88
N ARG A 214 5.18 0.48 -21.90
CA ARG A 214 4.85 -0.52 -20.89
C ARG A 214 5.13 0.04 -19.50
N PRO A 215 4.24 0.91 -19.00
CA PRO A 215 4.47 1.58 -17.73
C PRO A 215 4.47 0.58 -16.57
N ALA A 216 5.47 0.71 -15.72
CA ALA A 216 5.45 0.10 -14.40
C ALA A 216 4.59 0.92 -13.46
N ARG A 217 3.82 0.26 -12.59
CA ARG A 217 2.92 0.89 -11.61
C ARG A 217 2.92 0.13 -10.31
N ALA A 218 2.46 0.79 -9.26
CA ALA A 218 2.15 0.17 -7.98
C ALA A 218 3.30 -0.68 -7.38
N PRO A 219 4.53 -0.17 -7.25
CA PRO A 219 5.59 -0.94 -6.62
C PRO A 219 5.21 -1.33 -5.20
N ALA A 220 5.58 -2.55 -4.81
CA ALA A 220 5.43 -3.06 -3.45
C ALA A 220 6.72 -3.75 -3.00
N LEU A 221 7.20 -3.39 -1.83
CA LEU A 221 8.42 -3.91 -1.23
C LEU A 221 8.10 -4.82 -0.05
N ALA A 222 8.84 -5.92 0.07
CA ALA A 222 8.86 -6.74 1.27
C ALA A 222 10.30 -7.09 1.63
N ALA A 223 10.70 -6.83 2.88
CA ALA A 223 11.99 -7.19 3.40
C ALA A 223 11.93 -8.56 4.11
N GLY A 224 12.85 -9.42 3.79
CA GLY A 224 12.98 -10.75 4.36
C GLY A 224 14.16 -10.88 5.32
N PRO A 225 14.50 -12.12 5.71
CA PRO A 225 15.65 -12.41 6.54
C PRO A 225 16.98 -11.95 5.88
N GLY A 226 17.92 -11.55 6.70
CA GLY A 226 19.25 -11.10 6.25
C GLY A 226 19.14 -9.84 5.38
N ARG A 227 19.61 -9.95 4.15
CA ARG A 227 19.59 -8.87 3.15
C ARG A 227 18.62 -9.14 1.99
N THR A 228 17.72 -10.11 2.15
CA THR A 228 16.73 -10.44 1.12
C THR A 228 15.66 -9.36 1.05
N VAL A 229 15.35 -8.92 -0.15
CA VAL A 229 14.26 -7.98 -0.45
C VAL A 229 13.51 -8.47 -1.69
N TYR A 230 12.21 -8.31 -1.70
CA TYR A 230 11.37 -8.55 -2.86
C TYR A 230 10.71 -7.25 -3.31
N LEU A 231 10.60 -7.09 -4.62
CA LEU A 231 9.93 -5.97 -5.26
C LEU A 231 8.91 -6.52 -6.26
N ALA A 232 7.64 -6.18 -6.06
CA ALA A 232 6.57 -6.45 -7.00
C ALA A 232 6.12 -5.17 -7.69
N TRP A 233 5.62 -5.28 -8.91
CA TRP A 233 5.01 -4.17 -9.64
C TRP A 233 4.07 -4.68 -10.73
N THR A 234 3.17 -3.82 -11.15
CA THR A 234 2.34 -4.01 -12.35
C THR A 234 3.11 -3.53 -13.57
N VAL A 235 3.04 -4.29 -14.66
CA VAL A 235 3.39 -3.82 -16.00
C VAL A 235 2.10 -3.60 -16.77
N GLY A 236 1.86 -2.37 -17.19
CA GLY A 236 0.70 -1.98 -18.01
C GLY A 236 0.78 -2.53 -19.43
N GLU A 237 -0.35 -2.55 -20.10
CA GLU A 237 -0.44 -2.91 -21.51
C GLU A 237 0.19 -1.82 -22.38
N ASP A 238 0.82 -2.23 -23.48
CA ASP A 238 1.25 -1.31 -24.52
C ASP A 238 0.00 -0.82 -25.30
N PRO A 239 -0.32 0.48 -25.26
CA PRO A 239 -1.50 0.99 -25.97
C PRO A 239 -1.41 0.85 -27.50
N ALA A 240 -0.23 0.55 -28.02
CA ALA A 240 0.00 0.28 -29.44
C ALA A 240 0.03 -1.23 -29.77
N ALA A 241 -0.07 -2.12 -28.79
CA ALA A 241 -0.05 -3.56 -28.98
C ALA A 241 -1.42 -4.08 -29.45
N GLY A 242 -1.72 -3.98 -30.72
CA GLY A 242 -2.73 -4.76 -31.44
C GLY A 242 -4.13 -4.80 -30.85
N ASP A 243 -4.81 -5.92 -30.97
CA ASP A 243 -6.17 -6.15 -30.52
C ASP A 243 -6.25 -6.14 -28.96
N PRO A 244 -6.96 -5.17 -28.35
CA PRO A 244 -7.16 -5.15 -26.91
C PRO A 244 -7.84 -6.41 -26.35
N ALA A 245 -8.56 -7.17 -27.17
CA ALA A 245 -9.20 -8.41 -26.76
C ALA A 245 -8.20 -9.57 -26.63
N ALA A 246 -7.05 -9.52 -27.32
CA ALA A 246 -6.01 -10.54 -27.20
C ALA A 246 -5.15 -10.38 -25.93
N GLY A 247 -5.11 -9.18 -25.35
CA GLY A 247 -4.25 -8.83 -24.22
C GLY A 247 -2.77 -8.72 -24.59
N ASP A 248 -1.99 -7.97 -23.82
CA ASP A 248 -0.52 -7.95 -23.95
C ASP A 248 0.09 -9.06 -23.08
N PRO A 249 0.73 -10.11 -23.65
CA PRO A 249 1.34 -11.18 -22.86
C PRO A 249 2.50 -10.69 -21.96
N ALA A 250 3.02 -9.50 -22.22
CA ALA A 250 4.05 -8.89 -21.37
C ALA A 250 3.47 -8.08 -20.20
N ALA A 251 2.17 -7.72 -20.25
CA ALA A 251 1.47 -7.05 -19.15
C ALA A 251 1.18 -8.02 -18.00
N GLY A 252 1.08 -7.49 -16.79
CA GLY A 252 0.75 -8.28 -15.60
C GLY A 252 1.61 -7.96 -14.39
N ILE A 253 1.61 -8.87 -13.41
CA ILE A 253 2.35 -8.69 -12.16
C ILE A 253 3.73 -9.33 -12.27
N ARG A 254 4.76 -8.56 -11.98
CA ARG A 254 6.14 -9.01 -11.90
C ARG A 254 6.65 -8.96 -10.47
N VAL A 255 7.53 -9.90 -10.12
CA VAL A 255 8.21 -9.95 -8.82
C VAL A 255 9.69 -10.23 -9.05
N ALA A 256 10.56 -9.40 -8.50
CA ALA A 256 12.00 -9.59 -8.50
C ALA A 256 12.53 -9.76 -7.07
N ARG A 257 13.59 -10.54 -6.93
CA ARG A 257 14.29 -10.79 -5.65
C ARG A 257 15.64 -10.10 -5.67
N SER A 258 16.04 -9.58 -4.51
CA SER A 258 17.38 -9.13 -4.22
C SER A 258 17.91 -9.94 -3.03
N VAL A 259 19.20 -10.29 -3.04
CA VAL A 259 19.89 -10.95 -1.91
C VAL A 259 20.96 -10.06 -1.28
N ASP A 260 21.13 -8.86 -1.80
CA ASP A 260 22.13 -7.88 -1.41
C ASP A 260 21.54 -6.59 -0.79
N GLY A 261 20.29 -6.68 -0.32
CA GLY A 261 19.56 -5.58 0.34
C GLY A 261 19.05 -4.52 -0.64
N GLY A 262 18.73 -4.91 -1.87
CA GLY A 262 18.22 -4.03 -2.90
C GLY A 262 19.31 -3.30 -3.72
N ALA A 263 20.57 -3.69 -3.62
CA ALA A 263 21.61 -3.13 -4.49
C ALA A 263 21.49 -3.66 -5.93
N GLY A 264 21.05 -4.91 -6.10
CA GLY A 264 20.68 -5.53 -7.37
C GLY A 264 19.42 -6.35 -7.23
N PHE A 265 18.73 -6.60 -8.34
CA PHE A 265 17.59 -7.49 -8.42
C PHE A 265 17.79 -8.53 -9.50
N ASP A 266 17.37 -9.77 -9.22
CA ASP A 266 17.35 -10.85 -10.19
C ASP A 266 16.35 -10.53 -11.32
N ALA A 267 16.42 -11.31 -12.41
CA ALA A 267 15.41 -11.23 -13.48
C ALA A 267 14.01 -11.46 -12.90
N PRO A 268 13.02 -10.59 -13.20
CA PRO A 268 11.72 -10.67 -12.59
C PRO A 268 10.93 -11.90 -13.06
N GLN A 269 10.25 -12.55 -12.13
CA GLN A 269 9.25 -13.55 -12.43
C GLN A 269 7.94 -12.86 -12.83
N LEU A 270 7.33 -13.28 -13.94
CA LEU A 270 5.96 -12.94 -14.29
C LEU A 270 5.02 -13.89 -13.52
N VAL A 271 4.22 -13.34 -12.61
CA VAL A 271 3.37 -14.13 -11.69
C VAL A 271 1.94 -14.26 -12.21
N ALA A 272 1.39 -13.19 -12.74
CA ALA A 272 0.03 -13.15 -13.27
C ALA A 272 0.03 -12.45 -14.64
N GLN A 273 -0.50 -13.15 -15.64
CA GLN A 273 -0.60 -12.70 -17.03
C GLN A 273 -1.91 -13.16 -17.66
N GLY A 274 -2.22 -12.70 -18.87
CA GLY A 274 -3.38 -13.12 -19.66
C GLY A 274 -4.32 -11.96 -19.95
N GLN A 275 -5.53 -12.26 -20.41
CA GLN A 275 -6.55 -11.25 -20.69
C GLN A 275 -7.00 -10.53 -19.42
N GLY A 276 -7.39 -9.26 -19.54
CA GLY A 276 -7.88 -8.43 -18.44
C GLY A 276 -6.79 -7.69 -17.67
N ALA A 277 -7.21 -6.81 -16.76
CA ALA A 277 -6.34 -5.95 -15.99
C ALA A 277 -5.90 -6.61 -14.67
N ARG A 278 -4.63 -6.48 -14.33
CA ARG A 278 -4.03 -6.89 -13.05
C ARG A 278 -3.27 -5.72 -12.49
N ASP A 279 -3.55 -5.37 -11.23
CA ASP A 279 -2.96 -4.16 -10.66
C ASP A 279 -2.79 -4.26 -9.14
N ALA A 280 -2.08 -3.29 -8.58
CA ALA A 280 -1.94 -3.07 -7.15
C ALA A 280 -1.36 -4.26 -6.37
N PRO A 281 -0.24 -4.89 -6.79
CA PRO A 281 0.36 -5.97 -6.04
C PRO A 281 0.77 -5.53 -4.63
N ARG A 282 0.64 -6.44 -3.66
CA ARG A 282 1.13 -6.27 -2.29
C ARG A 282 1.85 -7.53 -1.85
N LEU A 283 2.96 -7.34 -1.16
CA LEU A 283 3.83 -8.40 -0.69
C LEU A 283 3.85 -8.47 0.83
N ALA A 284 3.95 -9.68 1.36
CA ALA A 284 4.33 -9.94 2.75
C ALA A 284 5.21 -11.20 2.81
N LEU A 285 6.07 -11.27 3.82
CA LEU A 285 6.86 -12.45 4.14
C LEU A 285 6.39 -13.01 5.47
N ASP A 286 6.28 -14.33 5.56
CA ASP A 286 6.00 -15.02 6.80
C ASP A 286 7.28 -15.54 7.50
N GLY A 287 7.13 -16.10 8.71
CA GLY A 287 8.23 -16.60 9.50
C GLY A 287 8.95 -17.82 8.90
N ALA A 288 8.32 -18.51 7.96
CA ALA A 288 8.93 -19.59 7.19
C ALA A 288 9.67 -19.10 5.92
N GLY A 289 9.70 -17.77 5.70
CA GLY A 289 10.33 -17.16 4.52
C GLY A 289 9.52 -17.31 3.24
N ARG A 290 8.26 -17.72 3.32
CA ARG A 290 7.35 -17.78 2.16
C ARG A 290 6.95 -16.36 1.78
N LEU A 291 6.92 -16.11 0.48
CA LEU A 291 6.49 -14.83 -0.08
C LEU A 291 5.02 -14.90 -0.50
N HIS A 292 4.21 -14.05 0.11
CA HIS A 292 2.79 -13.90 -0.16
C HIS A 292 2.56 -12.70 -1.05
N LEU A 293 1.69 -12.85 -2.05
CA LEU A 293 1.32 -11.80 -3.00
C LEU A 293 -0.20 -11.72 -3.11
N ALA A 294 -0.74 -10.52 -2.95
CA ALA A 294 -2.14 -10.20 -3.27
C ALA A 294 -2.20 -9.13 -4.35
N TRP A 295 -3.19 -9.20 -5.25
CA TRP A 295 -3.39 -8.19 -6.30
C TRP A 295 -4.86 -8.08 -6.67
N ALA A 296 -5.24 -6.98 -7.31
CA ALA A 296 -6.55 -6.84 -7.93
C ALA A 296 -6.52 -7.40 -9.36
N GLU A 297 -7.54 -8.15 -9.74
CA GLU A 297 -7.68 -8.72 -11.09
C GLU A 297 -9.09 -8.50 -11.62
N ARG A 298 -9.18 -8.02 -12.86
CA ARG A 298 -10.41 -7.92 -13.64
C ARG A 298 -10.26 -8.78 -14.88
N ALA A 299 -11.18 -9.71 -15.08
CA ALA A 299 -11.07 -10.69 -16.16
C ALA A 299 -11.25 -10.09 -17.57
N GLY A 300 -11.96 -8.94 -17.69
CA GLY A 300 -12.19 -8.25 -18.96
C GLY A 300 -12.95 -6.93 -18.76
N PRO A 301 -13.19 -6.18 -19.84
CA PRO A 301 -14.00 -4.96 -19.78
C PRO A 301 -15.38 -5.25 -19.18
N GLY A 302 -15.82 -4.42 -18.23
CA GLY A 302 -17.13 -4.57 -17.56
C GLY A 302 -17.21 -5.70 -16.52
N ALA A 303 -16.23 -6.60 -16.44
CA ALA A 303 -16.21 -7.62 -15.39
C ALA A 303 -15.90 -7.00 -14.03
N PRO A 304 -16.50 -7.49 -12.93
CA PRO A 304 -16.14 -7.06 -11.58
C PRO A 304 -14.68 -7.46 -11.28
N SER A 305 -13.98 -6.60 -10.55
CA SER A 305 -12.63 -6.92 -10.06
C SER A 305 -12.70 -7.81 -8.82
N ALA A 306 -11.68 -8.63 -8.64
CA ALA A 306 -11.54 -9.53 -7.50
C ALA A 306 -10.12 -9.46 -6.92
N ILE A 307 -9.98 -9.78 -5.64
CA ILE A 307 -8.66 -9.92 -5.01
C ILE A 307 -8.16 -11.34 -5.19
N ARG A 308 -7.02 -11.44 -5.85
CA ARG A 308 -6.28 -12.68 -6.07
C ARG A 308 -5.12 -12.79 -5.10
N TYR A 309 -4.72 -14.00 -4.83
CA TYR A 309 -3.63 -14.32 -3.92
C TYR A 309 -2.84 -15.53 -4.41
N ALA A 310 -1.52 -15.45 -4.26
CA ALA A 310 -0.62 -16.56 -4.49
C ALA A 310 0.52 -16.56 -3.46
N VAL A 311 1.16 -17.70 -3.27
CA VAL A 311 2.30 -17.86 -2.36
C VAL A 311 3.44 -18.60 -3.06
N ALA A 312 4.67 -18.18 -2.78
CA ALA A 312 5.90 -18.83 -3.21
C ALA A 312 6.68 -19.35 -2.00
N PRO A 313 7.29 -20.56 -2.07
CA PRO A 313 8.26 -20.99 -1.07
C PRO A 313 9.50 -20.09 -1.10
N PRO A 314 10.36 -20.13 -0.07
CA PRO A 314 11.59 -19.33 -0.03
C PRO A 314 12.42 -19.49 -1.31
N GLY A 315 12.63 -18.39 -2.04
CA GLY A 315 13.38 -18.36 -3.31
C GLY A 315 12.76 -19.14 -4.47
N GLY A 316 11.54 -19.68 -4.30
CA GLY A 316 10.84 -20.47 -5.31
C GLY A 316 9.88 -19.65 -6.17
N ARG A 317 9.07 -20.37 -6.96
CA ARG A 317 8.05 -19.80 -7.83
C ARG A 317 6.69 -19.75 -7.14
N PHE A 318 5.86 -18.78 -7.53
CA PHE A 318 4.48 -18.70 -7.08
C PHE A 318 3.65 -19.89 -7.60
N GLY A 319 2.85 -20.46 -6.69
CA GLY A 319 1.84 -21.47 -7.03
C GLY A 319 0.60 -20.86 -7.69
N ALA A 320 -0.41 -21.70 -7.92
CA ALA A 320 -1.68 -21.28 -8.50
C ALA A 320 -2.36 -20.19 -7.66
N ALA A 321 -2.88 -19.17 -8.34
CA ALA A 321 -3.62 -18.10 -7.68
C ALA A 321 -5.03 -18.53 -7.30
N ARG A 322 -5.52 -18.04 -6.15
CA ARG A 322 -6.92 -18.20 -5.70
C ARG A 322 -7.56 -16.84 -5.44
N THR A 323 -8.88 -16.80 -5.47
CA THR A 323 -9.67 -15.61 -5.15
C THR A 323 -9.90 -15.54 -3.65
N LEU A 324 -9.73 -14.36 -3.06
CA LEU A 324 -10.00 -14.08 -1.63
C LEU A 324 -11.27 -13.27 -1.41
N SER A 325 -11.56 -12.31 -2.28
CA SER A 325 -12.78 -11.50 -2.18
C SER A 325 -14.00 -12.26 -2.65
N PRO A 326 -15.19 -12.07 -2.03
CA PRO A 326 -16.42 -12.63 -2.56
C PRO A 326 -16.74 -11.99 -3.92
N GLN A 327 -17.43 -12.75 -4.78
CA GLN A 327 -18.00 -12.19 -5.99
C GLN A 327 -19.16 -11.26 -5.62
N ARG A 328 -19.14 -10.07 -6.17
CA ARG A 328 -20.19 -9.05 -5.98
C ARG A 328 -20.77 -8.68 -7.35
N PRO A 329 -22.08 -8.82 -7.54
CA PRO A 329 -22.68 -8.53 -8.84
C PRO A 329 -22.72 -7.02 -9.17
N ASP A 330 -22.71 -6.19 -8.13
CA ASP A 330 -22.91 -4.73 -8.18
C ASP A 330 -21.63 -3.93 -7.92
N GLY A 331 -20.48 -4.50 -8.25
CA GLY A 331 -19.20 -3.80 -8.01
C GLY A 331 -18.02 -4.74 -8.12
N GLY A 332 -17.10 -4.66 -7.18
CA GLY A 332 -15.92 -5.51 -7.18
C GLY A 332 -15.07 -5.31 -5.94
N ALA A 333 -13.85 -5.81 -5.99
CA ALA A 333 -12.84 -5.63 -4.95
C ALA A 333 -11.54 -5.15 -5.59
N ALA A 334 -10.95 -4.09 -5.05
CA ALA A 334 -9.74 -3.47 -5.59
C ALA A 334 -8.79 -3.01 -4.47
N TYR A 335 -7.60 -2.57 -4.84
CA TYR A 335 -6.60 -1.94 -3.98
C TYR A 335 -6.30 -2.75 -2.70
N PRO A 336 -5.82 -4.00 -2.82
CA PRO A 336 -5.52 -4.81 -1.66
C PRO A 336 -4.40 -4.20 -0.80
N ALA A 337 -4.48 -4.44 0.49
CA ALA A 337 -3.39 -4.32 1.45
C ALA A 337 -3.13 -5.69 2.05
N LEU A 338 -1.87 -6.08 2.19
CA LEU A 338 -1.45 -7.36 2.73
C LEU A 338 -0.39 -7.10 3.81
N ALA A 339 -0.60 -7.63 4.99
CA ALA A 339 0.35 -7.57 6.08
C ALA A 339 0.32 -8.89 6.88
N GLY A 340 1.44 -9.20 7.53
CA GLY A 340 1.58 -10.32 8.44
C GLY A 340 2.35 -9.93 9.70
N ASP A 341 2.29 -10.80 10.70
CA ASP A 341 2.99 -10.64 11.99
C ASP A 341 4.46 -11.06 11.94
N GLY A 342 4.94 -11.53 10.77
CA GLY A 342 6.23 -12.19 10.61
C GLY A 342 6.24 -13.64 11.09
N GLY A 343 5.10 -14.19 11.49
CA GLY A 343 4.82 -15.59 11.79
C GLY A 343 3.92 -16.22 10.73
N ALA A 344 2.86 -16.90 11.16
CA ALA A 344 1.89 -17.53 10.29
C ALA A 344 0.61 -16.70 10.03
N LEU A 345 0.45 -15.60 10.74
CA LEU A 345 -0.69 -14.72 10.62
C LEU A 345 -0.54 -13.80 9.40
N LEU A 346 -1.58 -13.78 8.56
CA LEU A 346 -1.71 -12.87 7.43
C LEU A 346 -3.10 -12.23 7.47
N CYS A 347 -3.15 -10.95 7.18
CA CYS A 347 -4.38 -10.20 6.99
C CYS A 347 -4.37 -9.57 5.60
N VAL A 348 -5.47 -9.69 4.87
CA VAL A 348 -5.71 -9.04 3.58
C VAL A 348 -6.92 -8.16 3.72
N VAL A 349 -6.77 -6.89 3.38
CA VAL A 349 -7.84 -5.89 3.36
C VAL A 349 -7.94 -5.33 1.94
N TRP A 350 -9.13 -5.01 1.47
CA TRP A 350 -9.36 -4.43 0.14
C TRP A 350 -10.51 -3.43 0.14
N GLU A 351 -10.59 -2.61 -0.88
CA GLU A 351 -11.73 -1.74 -1.09
C GLU A 351 -12.85 -2.52 -1.78
N ASN A 352 -14.03 -2.54 -1.16
CA ASN A 352 -15.26 -2.97 -1.80
C ASN A 352 -15.76 -1.82 -2.67
N LEU A 353 -15.96 -2.08 -3.95
CA LEU A 353 -16.45 -1.08 -4.90
C LEU A 353 -17.97 -1.21 -5.08
N GLY A 354 -18.65 -0.09 -5.21
CA GLY A 354 -20.04 -0.02 -5.67
C GLY A 354 -20.14 -0.13 -7.18
N ALA A 355 -21.37 -0.09 -7.69
CA ALA A 355 -21.67 -0.16 -9.13
C ALA A 355 -21.07 0.99 -9.94
N ASP A 356 -20.83 2.14 -9.31
CA ASP A 356 -20.18 3.31 -9.89
C ASP A 356 -18.64 3.23 -9.85
N GLY A 357 -18.09 2.13 -9.34
CA GLY A 357 -16.65 1.89 -9.20
C GLY A 357 -15.99 2.64 -8.02
N ARG A 358 -16.75 3.36 -7.21
CA ARG A 358 -16.22 4.01 -6.00
C ARG A 358 -16.11 3.04 -4.84
N ALA A 359 -15.14 3.26 -3.99
CA ALA A 359 -14.99 2.49 -2.75
C ALA A 359 -16.11 2.85 -1.76
N VAL A 360 -16.84 1.83 -1.28
CA VAL A 360 -17.99 1.98 -0.36
C VAL A 360 -17.71 1.42 1.03
N SER A 361 -16.75 0.53 1.16
CA SER A 361 -16.30 -0.04 2.44
C SER A 361 -14.98 -0.79 2.27
N LEU A 362 -14.44 -1.33 3.36
CA LEU A 362 -13.31 -2.24 3.31
C LEU A 362 -13.77 -3.67 3.61
N GLY A 363 -13.37 -4.62 2.75
CA GLY A 363 -13.44 -6.05 3.01
C GLY A 363 -12.15 -6.56 3.60
N MET A 364 -12.20 -7.67 4.34
CA MET A 364 -11.03 -8.32 4.90
C MET A 364 -11.17 -9.82 4.99
N THR A 365 -10.04 -10.51 5.04
CA THR A 365 -9.91 -11.92 5.41
C THR A 365 -8.59 -12.15 6.14
N VAL A 366 -8.52 -13.21 6.94
CA VAL A 366 -7.36 -13.53 7.77
C VAL A 366 -6.97 -14.99 7.55
N SER A 367 -5.67 -15.24 7.45
CA SER A 367 -5.07 -16.58 7.54
C SER A 367 -4.26 -16.69 8.82
N ARG A 368 -4.34 -17.84 9.50
CA ARG A 368 -3.55 -18.17 10.69
C ARG A 368 -2.55 -19.33 10.46
N ASP A 369 -2.51 -19.83 9.25
CA ASP A 369 -1.74 -21.02 8.87
C ASP A 369 -0.72 -20.75 7.76
N GLY A 370 -0.34 -19.47 7.61
CA GLY A 370 0.62 -19.02 6.60
C GLY A 370 0.06 -19.10 5.20
N GLY A 371 -1.20 -18.69 5.05
CA GLY A 371 -1.85 -18.60 3.76
C GLY A 371 -2.35 -19.90 3.19
N ARG A 372 -2.42 -21.00 3.95
CA ARG A 372 -3.02 -22.28 3.49
C ARG A 372 -4.54 -22.17 3.42
N SER A 373 -5.15 -21.60 4.43
CA SER A 373 -6.58 -21.25 4.47
C SER A 373 -6.79 -19.80 4.87
N PHE A 374 -7.98 -19.28 4.55
CA PHE A 374 -8.42 -17.94 4.93
C PHE A 374 -9.83 -18.03 5.52
N SER A 375 -10.14 -17.13 6.47
CA SER A 375 -11.50 -16.97 6.99
C SER A 375 -12.47 -16.55 5.88
N GLU A 376 -13.75 -16.67 6.13
CA GLU A 376 -14.74 -15.97 5.32
C GLU A 376 -14.42 -14.47 5.28
N ALA A 377 -14.74 -13.85 4.14
CA ALA A 377 -14.57 -12.42 3.96
C ALA A 377 -15.62 -11.67 4.79
N ALA A 378 -15.17 -10.67 5.52
CA ALA A 378 -16.01 -9.81 6.34
C ALA A 378 -15.75 -8.33 6.02
N MET A 379 -16.70 -7.48 6.34
CA MET A 379 -16.49 -6.02 6.30
C MET A 379 -15.68 -5.59 7.52
N VAL A 380 -14.71 -4.71 7.32
CA VAL A 380 -14.02 -4.05 8.44
C VAL A 380 -15.01 -3.11 9.14
N PRO A 381 -15.32 -3.28 10.42
CA PRO A 381 -16.26 -2.42 11.13
C PRO A 381 -15.81 -0.96 11.12
N GLY A 382 -16.75 -0.05 10.92
CA GLY A 382 -16.47 1.39 10.85
C GLY A 382 -15.86 1.86 9.51
N SER A 383 -15.75 0.98 8.52
CA SER A 383 -15.17 1.31 7.20
C SER A 383 -16.21 1.69 6.13
N ALA A 384 -17.50 1.68 6.45
CA ALA A 384 -18.52 2.09 5.49
C ALA A 384 -18.33 3.56 5.08
N ALA A 385 -18.54 3.85 3.78
CA ALA A 385 -18.55 5.22 3.30
C ALA A 385 -19.68 6.02 3.99
N PRO A 386 -19.45 7.29 4.30
CA PRO A 386 -20.52 8.15 4.80
C PRO A 386 -21.61 8.33 3.72
N PRO A 387 -22.85 8.55 4.11
CA PRO A 387 -23.94 8.83 3.15
C PRO A 387 -23.56 9.98 2.20
N GLY A 388 -23.75 9.79 0.90
CA GLY A 388 -23.39 10.77 -0.12
C GLY A 388 -21.89 10.93 -0.39
N GLY A 389 -21.05 10.18 0.31
CA GLY A 389 -19.60 10.25 0.22
C GLY A 389 -18.96 9.03 -0.40
N ASN A 390 -17.64 9.00 -0.34
CA ASN A 390 -16.81 7.89 -0.78
C ASN A 390 -15.64 7.64 0.15
N ASN A 391 -15.10 6.44 0.10
CA ASN A 391 -13.90 6.02 0.80
C ASN A 391 -12.67 6.01 -0.10
N GLY A 392 -11.50 5.82 0.52
CA GLY A 392 -10.23 5.69 -0.17
C GLY A 392 -9.66 7.02 -0.64
N SER A 393 -8.55 6.94 -1.36
CA SER A 393 -7.85 8.12 -1.87
C SER A 393 -8.70 8.90 -2.86
N GLN A 394 -8.84 10.20 -2.65
CA GLN A 394 -9.54 11.10 -3.57
C GLN A 394 -8.82 11.26 -4.90
N GLN A 395 -7.58 10.82 -4.97
CA GLN A 395 -6.75 10.87 -6.15
C GLN A 395 -6.59 9.49 -6.82
N GLY A 396 -7.23 8.45 -6.28
CA GLY A 396 -7.09 7.07 -6.78
C GLY A 396 -5.70 6.47 -6.54
N LEU A 397 -4.98 6.98 -5.55
CA LEU A 397 -3.63 6.52 -5.22
C LEU A 397 -3.68 5.33 -4.27
N LEU A 398 -2.71 4.44 -4.40
CA LEU A 398 -2.59 3.26 -3.55
C LEU A 398 -2.08 3.63 -2.16
N GLY A 399 -2.88 3.40 -1.12
CA GLY A 399 -2.48 3.57 0.28
C GLY A 399 -1.81 2.33 0.88
N LYS A 400 -0.98 2.51 1.94
CA LYS A 400 -0.53 1.44 2.84
C LYS A 400 -1.43 1.43 4.07
N LYS A 401 -2.62 0.87 3.90
CA LYS A 401 -3.74 1.00 4.83
C LYS A 401 -3.71 0.03 6.00
N LEU A 402 -2.86 -1.00 5.97
CA LEU A 402 -2.90 -2.13 6.89
C LEU A 402 -1.55 -2.33 7.56
N ALA A 403 -1.57 -2.54 8.86
CA ALA A 403 -0.45 -3.07 9.63
C ALA A 403 -0.93 -4.18 10.56
N VAL A 404 -0.08 -5.18 10.79
CA VAL A 404 -0.29 -6.29 11.73
C VAL A 404 0.98 -6.43 12.55
N ASP A 405 0.85 -6.66 13.85
CA ASP A 405 2.00 -6.90 14.70
C ASP A 405 2.05 -8.35 15.25
N ARG A 406 3.13 -8.65 15.98
CA ARG A 406 3.37 -9.99 16.53
C ARG A 406 2.39 -10.41 17.60
N ASP A 407 1.70 -9.48 18.21
CA ASP A 407 0.68 -9.74 19.23
C ASP A 407 -0.70 -9.99 18.61
N GLY A 408 -0.80 -10.02 17.26
CA GLY A 408 -2.05 -10.19 16.52
C GLY A 408 -2.93 -8.94 16.52
N ARG A 409 -2.35 -7.76 16.83
CA ARG A 409 -3.06 -6.48 16.69
C ARG A 409 -3.10 -6.09 15.22
N ILE A 410 -4.28 -5.67 14.77
CA ILE A 410 -4.54 -5.20 13.41
C ILE A 410 -4.86 -3.72 13.47
N ALA A 411 -4.24 -2.95 12.61
CA ALA A 411 -4.55 -1.54 12.40
C ALA A 411 -4.89 -1.31 10.93
N VAL A 412 -6.08 -0.77 10.68
CA VAL A 412 -6.56 -0.41 9.34
C VAL A 412 -6.85 1.08 9.34
N VAL A 413 -6.23 1.81 8.41
CA VAL A 413 -6.52 3.23 8.20
C VAL A 413 -7.30 3.41 6.92
N ASN A 414 -8.29 4.29 6.94
CA ASN A 414 -9.08 4.64 5.78
C ASN A 414 -9.37 6.13 5.75
N SER A 415 -9.55 6.67 4.54
CA SER A 415 -10.00 8.04 4.33
C SER A 415 -11.42 8.03 3.81
N SER A 416 -12.18 9.06 4.13
CA SER A 416 -13.52 9.28 3.56
C SER A 416 -13.75 10.77 3.31
N LEU A 417 -14.61 11.07 2.35
CA LEU A 417 -14.95 12.44 1.97
C LEU A 417 -16.42 12.53 1.56
N VAL A 418 -17.10 13.54 2.09
CA VAL A 418 -18.37 14.06 1.58
C VAL A 418 -18.10 15.48 1.11
N ALA A 419 -18.23 15.72 -0.19
CA ALA A 419 -17.85 16.98 -0.80
C ALA A 419 -18.66 18.15 -0.21
N GLY A 420 -17.97 19.15 0.32
CA GLY A 420 -18.56 20.34 0.95
C GLY A 420 -19.12 20.12 2.37
N GLU A 421 -19.00 18.91 2.94
CA GLU A 421 -19.48 18.60 4.29
C GLU A 421 -18.33 18.20 5.22
N GLY A 422 -17.41 17.33 4.73
CA GLY A 422 -16.31 16.87 5.57
C GLY A 422 -15.40 15.86 4.88
N SER A 423 -14.22 15.75 5.44
CA SER A 423 -13.24 14.70 5.13
C SER A 423 -12.62 14.16 6.40
N TRP A 424 -12.28 12.89 6.41
CA TRP A 424 -11.81 12.22 7.62
C TRP A 424 -10.75 11.18 7.28
N VAL A 425 -9.80 11.02 8.18
CA VAL A 425 -8.90 9.87 8.24
C VAL A 425 -9.21 9.10 9.51
N TRP A 426 -9.62 7.83 9.36
CA TRP A 426 -10.07 6.95 10.41
C TRP A 426 -9.09 5.82 10.67
N LEU A 427 -8.95 5.43 11.92
CA LEU A 427 -8.23 4.22 12.32
C LEU A 427 -9.20 3.22 12.96
N MET A 428 -9.30 2.03 12.37
CA MET A 428 -9.97 0.86 12.92
C MET A 428 -8.92 -0.08 13.53
N ARG A 429 -9.16 -0.55 14.74
CA ARG A 429 -8.23 -1.42 15.48
C ARG A 429 -8.90 -2.75 15.82
N GLY A 430 -8.27 -3.84 15.43
CA GLY A 430 -8.71 -5.19 15.74
C GLY A 430 -7.65 -5.97 16.51
N GLN A 431 -8.11 -6.93 17.31
CA GLN A 431 -7.26 -7.88 18.04
C GLN A 431 -7.68 -9.30 17.67
N LEU A 432 -6.75 -10.08 17.17
CA LEU A 432 -6.96 -11.53 17.00
C LEU A 432 -6.62 -12.24 18.29
N ALA A 433 -7.46 -13.18 18.70
CA ALA A 433 -7.16 -14.03 19.85
C ALA A 433 -5.84 -14.79 19.60
N ALA A 434 -5.00 -14.91 20.62
CA ALA A 434 -3.78 -15.70 20.54
C ALA A 434 -4.10 -17.15 20.12
N ILE A 435 -3.29 -17.72 19.26
CA ILE A 435 -3.34 -19.17 18.97
C ILE A 435 -2.84 -19.86 20.25
N ARG A 436 -3.73 -20.56 20.95
CA ARG A 436 -3.37 -21.42 22.11
C ARG A 436 -2.76 -22.72 21.61
#